data_ec6ea2983d991d951335845507e7b43a
#
_entry.id   ec6ea2983d991d951335845507e7b43a
#
_cell.length_a   1.000
_cell.length_b   1.000
_cell.length_c   1.000
_cell.angle_alpha   90.00
_cell.angle_beta   90.00
_cell.angle_gamma   90.00
#
_symmetry.space_group_name_H-M   'P 1'
#
loop_
_entity.id
_entity.type
_entity.pdbx_description
1 polymer ?
#
loop_
_entity_poly.entity_id
_entity_poly.type
_entity_poly.pdbx_seq_one_letter_code
_entity_poly.pdbx_strand_id
1 'polypeptide(L)'
;LVFVPTLEDAERLSRRLAQIGNLNADGRPILGLDSRDLLEIMLECAHGSVMIPAHVWTPWFALFGSKSGFDRLEDCYGDLSEHIFALETGLSSDPAMNRLISRLDGYALVSNSDAHSGANLGREANLFAGRPSYAGMFAALRASAKRQDQSALDCRFLGTMEFYPDEGKYHLDGHRACNVVLEPKDSLALGNICSVCGKPMT
;
A
#
# COMPACT_ATOMS: atom_id res chain seq x y z
N LEU A 1 -4.54 -2.71 -2.69
CA LEU A 1 -5.85 -3.04 -2.09
C LEU A 1 -6.96 -2.56 -3.01
N VAL A 2 -7.94 -3.40 -3.27
CA VAL A 2 -9.11 -3.09 -4.08
C VAL A 2 -10.36 -3.24 -3.22
N PHE A 3 -11.17 -2.20 -3.18
CA PHE A 3 -12.43 -2.16 -2.45
C PHE A 3 -13.57 -1.90 -3.44
N VAL A 4 -14.63 -2.67 -3.31
CA VAL A 4 -15.84 -2.53 -4.13
C VAL A 4 -17.08 -2.43 -3.25
N PRO A 5 -18.12 -1.67 -3.67
CA PRO A 5 -19.26 -1.36 -2.81
C PRO A 5 -20.13 -2.57 -2.46
N THR A 6 -20.28 -3.52 -3.38
CA THR A 6 -21.21 -4.66 -3.23
C THR A 6 -20.54 -5.99 -3.58
N LEU A 7 -21.17 -7.09 -3.17
CA LEU A 7 -20.71 -8.45 -3.55
C LEU A 7 -20.89 -8.70 -5.05
N GLU A 8 -21.92 -8.14 -5.67
CA GLU A 8 -22.15 -8.21 -7.11
C GLU A 8 -21.01 -7.50 -7.89
N ASP A 9 -20.52 -6.38 -7.38
CA ASP A 9 -19.36 -5.68 -7.94
C ASP A 9 -18.11 -6.54 -7.81
N ALA A 10 -17.90 -7.18 -6.66
CA ALA A 10 -16.76 -8.07 -6.42
C ALA A 10 -16.80 -9.27 -7.38
N GLU A 11 -17.97 -9.87 -7.58
CA GLU A 11 -18.14 -10.97 -8.51
C GLU A 11 -17.88 -10.56 -9.96
N ARG A 12 -18.38 -9.37 -10.36
CA ARG A 12 -18.19 -8.82 -11.72
C ARG A 12 -16.71 -8.56 -12.00
N LEU A 13 -16.01 -7.92 -11.04
CA LEU A 13 -14.59 -7.67 -11.13
C LEU A 13 -13.80 -8.98 -11.18
N SER A 14 -14.10 -9.94 -10.31
CA SER A 14 -13.44 -11.24 -10.28
C SER A 14 -13.61 -11.99 -11.59
N ARG A 15 -14.81 -11.99 -12.19
CA ARG A 15 -15.05 -12.60 -13.51
C ARG A 15 -14.23 -11.93 -14.60
N ARG A 16 -14.06 -10.60 -14.55
CA ARG A 16 -13.25 -9.87 -15.53
C ARG A 16 -11.76 -10.19 -15.40
N LEU A 17 -11.25 -10.23 -14.17
CA LEU A 17 -9.85 -10.55 -13.89
C LEU A 17 -9.51 -12.02 -14.19
N ALA A 18 -10.46 -12.95 -13.99
CA ALA A 18 -10.28 -14.36 -14.33
C ALA A 18 -10.10 -14.62 -15.84
N GLN A 19 -10.46 -13.69 -16.70
CA GLN A 19 -10.19 -13.74 -18.14
C GLN A 19 -8.73 -13.36 -18.48
N ILE A 20 -8.04 -12.69 -17.54
CA ILE A 20 -6.68 -12.18 -17.71
C ILE A 20 -5.68 -13.15 -17.08
N GLY A 21 -6.00 -13.71 -15.90
CA GLY A 21 -5.11 -14.59 -15.19
C GLY A 21 -5.81 -15.54 -14.22
N ASN A 22 -5.06 -16.44 -13.64
CA ASN A 22 -5.57 -17.46 -12.74
C ASN A 22 -5.78 -16.93 -11.32
N LEU A 23 -7.01 -16.56 -10.99
CA LEU A 23 -7.36 -16.11 -9.62
C LEU A 23 -7.43 -17.26 -8.59
N ASN A 24 -7.45 -18.51 -9.04
CA ASN A 24 -7.46 -19.70 -8.16
C ASN A 24 -6.05 -20.18 -7.80
N ALA A 25 -5.00 -19.44 -8.18
CA ALA A 25 -3.65 -19.75 -7.75
C ALA A 25 -3.54 -19.63 -6.23
N ASP A 26 -2.88 -20.62 -5.60
CA ASP A 26 -2.70 -20.63 -4.14
C ASP A 26 -1.93 -19.39 -3.67
N GLY A 27 -2.49 -18.71 -2.69
CA GLY A 27 -1.94 -17.56 -1.99
C GLY A 27 -2.03 -16.24 -2.76
N ARG A 28 -1.24 -16.03 -3.80
CA ARG A 28 -1.12 -14.73 -4.48
C ARG A 28 -1.23 -14.87 -5.99
N PRO A 29 -2.41 -14.63 -6.58
CA PRO A 29 -2.54 -14.66 -8.03
C PRO A 29 -1.70 -13.54 -8.67
N ILE A 30 -0.86 -13.91 -9.63
CA ILE A 30 -0.10 -12.98 -10.45
C ILE A 30 -0.81 -12.88 -11.79
N LEU A 31 -1.34 -11.70 -12.09
CA LEU A 31 -2.17 -11.48 -13.29
C LEU A 31 -1.35 -11.05 -14.52
N GLY A 32 -0.08 -10.64 -14.34
CA GLY A 32 0.70 -10.05 -15.43
C GLY A 32 0.05 -8.77 -15.98
N LEU A 33 -0.57 -7.99 -15.11
CA LEU A 33 -1.34 -6.80 -15.41
C LEU A 33 -0.69 -5.60 -14.73
N ASP A 34 -0.56 -4.50 -15.42
CA ASP A 34 -0.07 -3.26 -14.84
C ASP A 34 -1.09 -2.67 -13.86
N SER A 35 -0.59 -1.96 -12.84
CA SER A 35 -1.44 -1.37 -11.80
C SER A 35 -2.42 -0.35 -12.35
N ARG A 36 -2.03 0.40 -13.39
CA ARG A 36 -2.91 1.33 -14.10
C ARG A 36 -4.08 0.60 -14.76
N ASP A 37 -3.78 -0.48 -15.47
CA ASP A 37 -4.80 -1.26 -16.18
C ASP A 37 -5.75 -1.98 -15.21
N LEU A 38 -5.22 -2.43 -14.05
CA LEU A 38 -6.06 -2.95 -12.97
C LEU A 38 -7.01 -1.88 -12.44
N LEU A 39 -6.53 -0.65 -12.24
CA LEU A 39 -7.36 0.47 -11.80
C LEU A 39 -8.44 0.80 -12.84
N GLU A 40 -8.11 0.83 -14.12
CA GLU A 40 -9.06 1.06 -15.21
C GLU A 40 -10.18 0.01 -15.21
N ILE A 41 -9.80 -1.28 -15.21
CA ILE A 41 -10.76 -2.40 -15.14
C ILE A 41 -11.66 -2.29 -13.92
N MET A 42 -11.10 -1.93 -12.77
CA MET A 42 -11.86 -1.77 -11.53
C MET A 42 -12.90 -0.65 -11.66
N LEU A 43 -12.51 0.50 -12.20
CA LEU A 43 -13.40 1.65 -12.41
C LEU A 43 -14.53 1.33 -13.41
N GLU A 44 -14.23 0.57 -14.47
CA GLU A 44 -15.21 0.10 -15.44
C GLU A 44 -16.19 -0.92 -14.84
N CYS A 45 -15.69 -1.84 -14.03
CA CYS A 45 -16.50 -2.93 -13.46
C CYS A 45 -17.38 -2.49 -12.29
N ALA A 46 -16.94 -1.53 -11.49
CA ALA A 46 -17.57 -1.23 -10.21
C ALA A 46 -17.56 0.28 -9.91
N HIS A 47 -18.69 0.94 -10.18
CA HIS A 47 -18.81 2.36 -9.84
C HIS A 47 -18.71 2.59 -8.33
N GLY A 48 -17.87 3.55 -7.94
CA GLY A 48 -17.59 3.84 -6.52
C GLY A 48 -16.56 2.92 -5.88
N SER A 49 -15.88 2.08 -6.66
CA SER A 49 -14.73 1.31 -6.19
C SER A 49 -13.56 2.21 -5.80
N VAL A 50 -12.69 1.70 -4.94
CA VAL A 50 -11.51 2.42 -4.45
C VAL A 50 -10.29 1.51 -4.53
N MET A 51 -9.20 2.04 -5.07
CA MET A 51 -7.89 1.42 -5.03
C MET A 51 -6.98 2.18 -4.07
N ILE A 52 -6.27 1.44 -3.22
CA ILE A 52 -5.22 1.96 -2.34
C ILE A 52 -3.96 1.13 -2.60
N PRO A 53 -2.88 1.72 -3.10
CA PRO A 53 -1.60 1.03 -3.23
C PRO A 53 -1.14 0.49 -1.88
N ALA A 54 -0.85 -0.82 -1.83
CA ALA A 54 -0.46 -1.52 -0.61
C ALA A 54 1.03 -1.30 -0.30
N HIS A 55 1.39 -1.25 1.00
CA HIS A 55 2.77 -1.25 1.53
C HIS A 55 3.77 -0.52 0.62
N VAL A 56 3.52 0.77 0.36
CA VAL A 56 4.10 1.54 -0.75
C VAL A 56 5.64 1.63 -0.76
N TRP A 57 6.33 1.29 0.35
CA TRP A 57 7.78 1.38 0.49
C TRP A 57 8.50 0.03 0.62
N THR A 58 7.82 -1.12 0.45
CA THR A 58 8.57 -2.37 0.39
C THR A 58 9.47 -2.39 -0.86
N PRO A 59 10.68 -3.00 -0.83
CA PRO A 59 11.61 -2.96 -1.97
C PRO A 59 11.02 -3.52 -3.26
N TRP A 60 10.19 -4.56 -3.16
CA TRP A 60 9.54 -5.25 -4.26
C TRP A 60 8.02 -5.14 -4.15
N PHE A 61 7.33 -5.14 -5.28
CA PHE A 61 5.87 -5.15 -5.39
C PHE A 61 5.20 -3.97 -4.66
N ALA A 62 5.83 -2.81 -4.70
CA ALA A 62 5.34 -1.60 -4.06
C ALA A 62 5.45 -0.39 -4.97
N LEU A 63 4.58 0.60 -4.75
CA LEU A 63 4.51 1.80 -5.58
C LEU A 63 5.84 2.56 -5.66
N PHE A 64 6.53 2.72 -4.53
CA PHE A 64 7.80 3.45 -4.43
C PHE A 64 8.97 2.52 -4.11
N GLY A 65 8.82 1.23 -4.38
CA GLY A 65 9.82 0.22 -4.05
C GLY A 65 11.14 0.43 -4.80
N SER A 66 12.25 0.35 -4.08
CA SER A 66 13.59 0.60 -4.64
C SER A 66 14.04 -0.38 -5.73
N LYS A 67 13.35 -1.53 -5.86
CA LYS A 67 13.69 -2.59 -6.84
C LYS A 67 12.66 -2.73 -7.96
N SER A 68 11.42 -2.34 -7.74
CA SER A 68 10.36 -2.51 -8.73
C SER A 68 9.31 -1.38 -8.71
N GLY A 69 9.60 -0.28 -8.02
CA GLY A 69 8.69 0.84 -7.88
C GLY A 69 8.95 1.97 -8.86
N PHE A 70 8.24 3.05 -8.64
CA PHE A 70 8.28 4.30 -9.39
C PHE A 70 8.74 5.44 -8.49
N ASP A 71 9.29 6.50 -9.07
CA ASP A 71 9.62 7.70 -8.30
C ASP A 71 8.39 8.55 -7.97
N ARG A 72 7.36 8.46 -8.79
CA ARG A 72 6.12 9.24 -8.65
C ARG A 72 4.90 8.35 -8.89
N LEU A 73 3.78 8.71 -8.26
CA LEU A 73 2.51 8.01 -8.44
C LEU A 73 2.02 8.12 -9.89
N GLU A 74 2.23 9.27 -10.52
CA GLU A 74 1.84 9.54 -11.91
C GLU A 74 2.60 8.66 -12.90
N ASP A 75 3.82 8.24 -12.58
CA ASP A 75 4.60 7.33 -13.43
C ASP A 75 3.98 5.92 -13.46
N CYS A 76 3.26 5.55 -12.38
CA CYS A 76 2.57 4.26 -12.27
C CYS A 76 1.14 4.29 -12.85
N TYR A 77 0.37 5.34 -12.51
CA TYR A 77 -1.07 5.38 -12.80
C TYR A 77 -1.45 6.33 -13.95
N GLY A 78 -0.51 7.17 -14.42
CA GLY A 78 -0.74 8.09 -15.54
C GLY A 78 -1.94 9.00 -15.34
N ASP A 79 -2.82 9.00 -16.32
CA ASP A 79 -4.07 9.76 -16.34
C ASP A 79 -5.10 9.34 -15.27
N LEU A 80 -4.96 8.15 -14.69
CA LEU A 80 -5.83 7.66 -13.63
C LEU A 80 -5.34 8.00 -12.21
N SER A 81 -4.23 8.74 -12.09
CA SER A 81 -3.63 9.10 -10.78
C SER A 81 -4.59 9.83 -9.85
N GLU A 82 -5.52 10.62 -10.39
CA GLU A 82 -6.52 11.35 -9.61
C GLU A 82 -7.50 10.46 -8.84
N HIS A 83 -7.63 9.19 -9.23
CA HIS A 83 -8.46 8.20 -8.53
C HIS A 83 -7.79 7.65 -7.27
N ILE A 84 -6.47 7.82 -7.12
CA ILE A 84 -5.72 7.42 -5.94
C ILE A 84 -5.67 8.60 -4.96
N PHE A 85 -6.26 8.43 -3.79
CA PHE A 85 -6.31 9.47 -2.74
C PHE A 85 -5.78 8.98 -1.39
N ALA A 86 -5.43 7.71 -1.28
CA ALA A 86 -4.86 7.10 -0.08
C ALA A 86 -3.72 6.15 -0.45
N LEU A 87 -2.75 6.03 0.46
CA LEU A 87 -1.60 5.14 0.36
C LEU A 87 -1.48 4.34 1.65
N GLU A 88 -1.05 3.08 1.55
CA GLU A 88 -0.82 2.25 2.73
C GLU A 88 0.64 2.31 3.15
N THR A 89 0.87 2.61 4.43
CA THR A 89 2.20 2.65 5.04
C THR A 89 2.83 1.26 5.05
N GLY A 90 2.06 0.26 5.50
CA GLY A 90 2.54 -1.11 5.70
C GLY A 90 3.65 -1.18 6.76
N LEU A 91 4.21 -2.36 6.95
CA LEU A 91 5.24 -2.62 7.99
C LEU A 91 6.60 -1.97 7.71
N SER A 92 6.79 -1.31 6.58
CA SER A 92 8.07 -0.73 6.14
C SER A 92 8.16 0.78 6.34
N SER A 93 7.07 1.42 6.71
CA SER A 93 7.04 2.88 6.95
C SER A 93 5.86 3.24 7.85
N ASP A 94 5.94 4.43 8.43
CA ASP A 94 4.88 5.05 9.21
C ASP A 94 4.45 6.40 8.61
N PRO A 95 3.39 7.05 9.13
CA PRO A 95 2.95 8.35 8.64
C PRO A 95 4.03 9.44 8.78
N ALA A 96 4.85 9.42 9.82
CA ALA A 96 5.90 10.42 10.02
C ALA A 96 6.96 10.33 8.91
N MET A 97 7.41 9.12 8.58
CA MET A 97 8.33 8.85 7.48
C MET A 97 7.74 9.32 6.14
N ASN A 98 6.49 8.99 5.85
CA ASN A 98 5.81 9.42 4.63
C ASN A 98 5.69 10.95 4.53
N ARG A 99 5.46 11.66 5.65
CA ARG A 99 5.34 13.14 5.68
C ARG A 99 6.67 13.87 5.52
N LEU A 100 7.82 13.18 5.51
CA LEU A 100 9.10 13.76 5.08
C LEU A 100 9.12 14.06 3.57
N ILE A 101 8.18 13.50 2.82
CA ILE A 101 8.10 13.64 1.36
C ILE A 101 6.86 14.48 1.04
N SER A 102 7.04 15.78 0.81
CA SER A 102 5.94 16.76 0.65
C SER A 102 4.95 16.42 -0.48
N ARG A 103 5.40 15.72 -1.55
CA ARG A 103 4.49 15.27 -2.62
C ARG A 103 3.44 14.25 -2.14
N LEU A 104 3.63 13.63 -0.97
CA LEU A 104 2.69 12.68 -0.37
C LEU A 104 1.68 13.37 0.57
N ASP A 105 1.78 14.67 0.78
CA ASP A 105 0.90 15.42 1.68
C ASP A 105 -0.57 15.43 1.26
N GLY A 106 -0.83 15.24 -0.03
CA GLY A 106 -2.18 15.20 -0.60
C GLY A 106 -2.88 13.84 -0.48
N TYR A 107 -2.26 12.83 0.17
CA TYR A 107 -2.85 11.50 0.31
C TYR A 107 -3.21 11.21 1.77
N ALA A 108 -4.33 10.52 1.98
CA ALA A 108 -4.59 9.88 3.26
C ALA A 108 -3.62 8.71 3.44
N LEU A 109 -3.13 8.51 4.66
CA LEU A 109 -2.29 7.37 4.99
C LEU A 109 -3.13 6.38 5.78
N VAL A 110 -3.15 5.14 5.32
CA VAL A 110 -3.83 4.02 5.97
C VAL A 110 -2.83 2.94 6.35
N SER A 111 -3.18 2.14 7.32
CA SER A 111 -2.35 1.05 7.81
C SER A 111 -3.18 -0.22 7.94
N ASN A 112 -2.73 -1.30 7.31
CA ASN A 112 -3.41 -2.59 7.40
C ASN A 112 -2.38 -3.68 7.67
N SER A 113 -2.77 -4.69 8.41
CA SER A 113 -1.85 -5.69 8.95
C SER A 113 -1.14 -6.57 7.92
N ASP A 114 -1.57 -6.58 6.66
CA ASP A 114 -1.06 -7.51 5.63
C ASP A 114 -0.94 -8.95 6.16
N ALA A 115 -1.97 -9.37 6.94
CA ALA A 115 -1.94 -10.61 7.68
C ALA A 115 -2.15 -11.81 6.77
N HIS A 116 -1.19 -12.73 6.80
CA HIS A 116 -1.24 -14.04 6.13
C HIS A 116 -1.50 -15.18 7.12
N SER A 117 -1.75 -14.86 8.39
CA SER A 117 -2.12 -15.78 9.45
C SER A 117 -2.93 -15.07 10.52
N GLY A 118 -3.74 -15.82 11.29
CA GLY A 118 -4.59 -15.25 12.34
C GLY A 118 -3.83 -14.49 13.42
N ALA A 119 -2.60 -14.91 13.74
CA ALA A 119 -1.77 -14.26 14.76
C ALA A 119 -1.32 -12.83 14.38
N ASN A 120 -1.35 -12.49 13.10
CA ASN A 120 -0.92 -11.19 12.59
C ASN A 120 -2.09 -10.21 12.36
N LEU A 121 -3.33 -10.64 12.59
CA LEU A 121 -4.49 -9.77 12.46
C LEU A 121 -4.43 -8.64 13.49
N GLY A 122 -4.69 -7.42 13.04
CA GLY A 122 -4.80 -6.25 13.91
C GLY A 122 -3.46 -5.70 14.43
N ARG A 123 -2.31 -6.17 13.95
CA ARG A 123 -1.02 -5.54 14.28
C ARG A 123 -0.89 -4.12 13.71
N GLU A 124 -1.67 -3.82 12.69
CA GLU A 124 -1.90 -2.49 12.15
C GLU A 124 -3.40 -2.30 11.91
N ALA A 125 -3.91 -1.08 12.03
CA ALA A 125 -5.32 -0.80 11.87
C ALA A 125 -5.59 0.68 11.55
N ASN A 126 -6.78 0.93 11.02
CA ASN A 126 -7.31 2.27 10.80
C ASN A 126 -8.39 2.59 11.84
N LEU A 127 -8.33 3.78 12.41
CA LEU A 127 -9.25 4.23 13.44
C LEU A 127 -10.30 5.15 12.84
N PHE A 128 -11.56 4.78 13.02
CA PHE A 128 -12.71 5.59 12.61
C PHE A 128 -13.63 5.86 13.80
N ALA A 129 -14.26 7.04 13.82
CA ALA A 129 -15.31 7.39 14.78
C ALA A 129 -16.63 7.63 14.07
N GLY A 130 -17.73 7.24 14.71
CA GLY A 130 -19.09 7.40 14.19
C GLY A 130 -19.64 6.12 13.57
N ARG A 131 -20.55 6.24 12.61
CA ARG A 131 -21.26 5.09 12.01
C ARG A 131 -20.49 4.58 10.79
N PRO A 132 -19.88 3.39 10.85
CA PRO A 132 -19.14 2.84 9.72
C PRO A 132 -20.09 2.45 8.57
N SER A 133 -19.71 2.85 7.37
CA SER A 133 -20.29 2.38 6.11
C SER A 133 -19.21 2.47 5.02
N TYR A 134 -19.35 1.70 3.94
CA TYR A 134 -18.42 1.77 2.81
C TYR A 134 -18.23 3.23 2.34
N ALA A 135 -19.33 3.89 1.98
CA ALA A 135 -19.29 5.27 1.49
C ALA A 135 -18.74 6.26 2.54
N GLY A 136 -19.14 6.10 3.81
CA GLY A 136 -18.72 6.98 4.92
C GLY A 136 -17.22 6.87 5.20
N MET A 137 -16.65 5.67 5.24
CA MET A 137 -15.22 5.47 5.47
C MET A 137 -14.37 6.07 4.35
N PHE A 138 -14.74 5.85 3.09
CA PHE A 138 -13.99 6.43 1.97
C PHE A 138 -14.21 7.94 1.80
N ALA A 139 -15.38 8.47 2.17
CA ALA A 139 -15.58 9.92 2.27
C ALA A 139 -14.67 10.54 3.33
N ALA A 140 -14.53 9.91 4.49
CA ALA A 140 -13.64 10.37 5.56
C ALA A 140 -12.17 10.33 5.13
N LEU A 141 -11.71 9.29 4.44
CA LEU A 141 -10.35 9.23 3.90
C LEU A 141 -10.09 10.30 2.83
N ARG A 142 -11.06 10.56 1.93
CA ARG A 142 -10.94 11.64 0.93
C ARG A 142 -10.87 13.02 1.58
N ALA A 143 -11.66 13.26 2.63
CA ALA A 143 -11.61 14.50 3.39
C ALA A 143 -10.27 14.64 4.12
N SER A 144 -9.73 13.56 4.70
CA SER A 144 -8.42 13.53 5.32
C SER A 144 -7.30 13.85 4.34
N ALA A 145 -7.31 13.26 3.15
CA ALA A 145 -6.35 13.55 2.08
C ALA A 145 -6.31 15.03 1.72
N LYS A 146 -7.47 15.67 1.67
CA LYS A 146 -7.63 17.10 1.36
C LYS A 146 -7.49 18.02 2.59
N ARG A 147 -7.20 17.45 3.77
CA ARG A 147 -7.16 18.19 5.06
C ARG A 147 -8.43 18.99 5.35
N GLN A 148 -9.58 18.46 4.94
CA GLN A 148 -10.89 19.05 5.14
C GLN A 148 -11.46 18.72 6.51
N ASP A 149 -12.32 19.59 7.03
CA ASP A 149 -13.08 19.31 8.25
C ASP A 149 -14.04 18.12 8.03
N GLN A 150 -14.01 17.17 8.96
CA GLN A 150 -14.82 15.97 8.94
C GLN A 150 -16.00 16.03 9.92
N SER A 151 -16.22 17.17 10.59
CA SER A 151 -17.23 17.29 11.66
C SER A 151 -18.65 17.02 11.19
N ALA A 152 -18.95 17.29 9.92
CA ALA A 152 -20.26 17.03 9.30
C ALA A 152 -20.43 15.60 8.76
N LEU A 153 -19.40 14.76 8.81
CA LEU A 153 -19.45 13.39 8.32
C LEU A 153 -19.97 12.42 9.41
N ASP A 154 -20.82 11.48 9.04
CA ASP A 154 -21.30 10.41 9.93
C ASP A 154 -20.15 9.46 10.35
N CYS A 155 -19.11 9.35 9.53
CA CYS A 155 -17.90 8.60 9.80
C CYS A 155 -16.69 9.52 9.64
N ARG A 156 -15.77 9.51 10.60
CA ARG A 156 -14.56 10.33 10.60
C ARG A 156 -13.34 9.45 10.71
N PHE A 157 -12.32 9.70 9.91
CA PHE A 157 -11.02 9.05 10.02
C PHE A 157 -10.19 9.76 11.09
N LEU A 158 -9.75 9.03 12.10
CA LEU A 158 -8.99 9.56 13.23
C LEU A 158 -7.49 9.38 13.10
N GLY A 159 -7.05 8.39 12.33
CA GLY A 159 -5.64 8.03 12.16
C GLY A 159 -5.45 6.52 12.09
N THR A 160 -4.22 6.10 12.31
CA THR A 160 -3.79 4.71 12.21
C THR A 160 -3.19 4.20 13.51
N MET A 161 -3.17 2.87 13.66
CA MET A 161 -2.30 2.14 14.57
C MET A 161 -1.20 1.51 13.72
N GLU A 162 0.04 1.87 14.03
CA GLU A 162 1.19 1.47 13.24
C GLU A 162 2.05 0.46 14.01
N PHE A 163 2.61 -0.48 13.29
CA PHE A 163 3.74 -1.27 13.73
C PHE A 163 5.00 -0.39 13.69
N TYR A 164 5.95 -0.63 14.59
CA TYR A 164 7.21 0.09 14.57
C TYR A 164 8.08 -0.40 13.40
N PRO A 165 8.34 0.43 12.37
CA PRO A 165 9.13 0.01 11.21
C PRO A 165 10.53 -0.50 11.59
N ASP A 166 11.10 0.03 12.66
CA ASP A 166 12.42 -0.36 13.21
C ASP A 166 12.49 -1.84 13.62
N GLU A 167 11.35 -2.42 14.00
CA GLU A 167 11.26 -3.85 14.36
C GLU A 167 11.01 -4.75 13.13
N GLY A 168 10.75 -4.13 11.98
CA GLY A 168 10.50 -4.84 10.72
C GLY A 168 11.79 -5.16 9.97
N LYS A 169 11.77 -6.25 9.22
CA LYS A 169 12.90 -6.67 8.39
C LYS A 169 13.30 -5.67 7.29
N TYR A 170 12.44 -4.71 6.98
CA TYR A 170 12.67 -3.71 5.93
C TYR A 170 13.43 -2.48 6.43
N HIS A 171 13.61 -2.35 7.76
CA HIS A 171 14.42 -1.30 8.34
C HIS A 171 15.93 -1.55 8.11
N LEU A 172 16.32 -2.80 8.01
CA LEU A 172 17.70 -3.22 7.87
C LEU A 172 18.06 -3.51 6.41
N ASP A 173 19.26 -3.13 6.01
CA ASP A 173 19.84 -3.52 4.74
C ASP A 173 20.38 -4.95 4.80
N GLY A 174 20.39 -5.65 3.66
CA GLY A 174 20.92 -7.00 3.69
C GLY A 174 21.09 -7.68 2.34
N HIS A 175 21.68 -8.88 2.42
CA HIS A 175 21.76 -9.80 1.29
C HIS A 175 21.36 -11.19 1.73
N ARG A 176 20.09 -11.53 1.48
CA ARG A 176 19.47 -12.77 1.96
C ARG A 176 20.26 -14.04 1.59
N ALA A 177 20.79 -14.11 0.36
CA ALA A 177 21.53 -15.28 -0.11
C ALA A 177 22.83 -15.52 0.66
N CYS A 178 23.40 -14.46 1.28
CA CYS A 178 24.61 -14.53 2.09
C CYS A 178 24.34 -14.42 3.60
N ASN A 179 23.08 -14.34 4.00
CA ASN A 179 22.65 -14.14 5.38
C ASN A 179 23.30 -12.91 6.04
N VAL A 180 23.46 -11.83 5.25
CA VAL A 180 23.99 -10.55 5.73
C VAL A 180 22.82 -9.66 6.08
N VAL A 181 22.87 -9.05 7.29
CA VAL A 181 21.91 -8.08 7.79
C VAL A 181 22.71 -6.99 8.51
N LEU A 182 22.51 -5.74 8.15
CA LEU A 182 23.25 -4.58 8.64
C LEU A 182 22.32 -3.41 8.92
N GLU A 183 22.71 -2.59 9.89
CA GLU A 183 22.11 -1.26 10.05
C GLU A 183 22.39 -0.40 8.81
N PRO A 184 21.48 0.51 8.40
CA PRO A 184 21.66 1.34 7.20
C PRO A 184 22.98 2.11 7.18
N LYS A 185 23.44 2.63 8.33
CA LYS A 185 24.71 3.36 8.43
C LYS A 185 25.92 2.45 8.16
N ASP A 186 25.86 1.18 8.59
CA ASP A 186 26.95 0.23 8.42
C ASP A 186 26.98 -0.27 6.97
N SER A 187 25.81 -0.43 6.37
CA SER A 187 25.65 -0.70 4.93
C SER A 187 26.24 0.42 4.08
N LEU A 188 25.94 1.67 4.42
CA LEU A 188 26.50 2.85 3.75
C LEU A 188 28.04 2.90 3.86
N ALA A 189 28.60 2.58 5.03
CA ALA A 189 30.04 2.51 5.23
C ALA A 189 30.73 1.46 4.34
N LEU A 190 29.99 0.42 3.95
CA LEU A 190 30.42 -0.62 3.00
C LEU A 190 30.04 -0.30 1.55
N GLY A 191 29.53 0.90 1.26
CA GLY A 191 29.08 1.31 -0.07
C GLY A 191 27.86 0.54 -0.56
N ASN A 192 27.01 0.04 0.35
CA ASN A 192 25.84 -0.80 0.10
C ASN A 192 26.19 -2.13 -0.64
N ILE A 193 27.37 -2.64 -0.40
CA ILE A 193 27.88 -3.85 -1.03
C ILE A 193 28.00 -4.97 0.01
N CYS A 194 27.50 -6.14 -0.32
CA CYS A 194 27.61 -7.33 0.51
C CYS A 194 29.08 -7.74 0.69
N SER A 195 29.54 -7.79 1.94
CA SER A 195 30.93 -8.16 2.30
C SER A 195 31.28 -9.62 1.94
N VAL A 196 30.29 -10.47 1.70
CA VAL A 196 30.50 -11.91 1.39
C VAL A 196 30.65 -12.15 -0.11
N CYS A 197 29.82 -11.52 -0.95
CA CYS A 197 29.78 -11.86 -2.39
C CYS A 197 29.97 -10.64 -3.32
N GLY A 198 30.15 -9.43 -2.79
CA GLY A 198 30.35 -8.23 -3.58
C GLY A 198 29.14 -7.72 -4.37
N LYS A 199 27.95 -8.28 -4.16
CA LYS A 199 26.71 -7.82 -4.81
C LYS A 199 26.05 -6.69 -4.00
N PRO A 200 25.26 -5.81 -4.65
CA PRO A 200 24.48 -4.80 -3.95
C PRO A 200 23.56 -5.41 -2.90
N MET A 201 23.45 -4.75 -1.75
CA MET A 201 22.47 -5.04 -0.71
C MET A 201 21.12 -4.39 -1.02
N THR A 202 20.07 -4.85 -0.34
CA THR A 202 18.70 -4.33 -0.46
C THR A 202 18.24 -3.93 0.90
#